data_5569ba01521a0d47e97dda2f38708fe5
#
_entry.id   5569ba01521a0d47e97dda2f38708fe5
#
_cell.length_a   1.000
_cell.length_b   1.000
_cell.length_c   1.000
_cell.angle_alpha   90.00
_cell.angle_beta   90.00
_cell.angle_gamma   90.00
#
_symmetry.space_group_name_H-M   'P 1'
#
loop_
_entity.id
_entity.type
_entity.pdbx_description
1 polymer ?
#
loop_
_entity_poly.entity_id
_entity_poly.type
_entity_poly.pdbx_seq_one_letter_code
_entity_poly.pdbx_strand_id
1 'polypeptide(L)'
;PLGQVLLLHQRHPERQLRLMNLSTAAAVQQLSGCESPPISSVSWWHLLTDRSMLASSSPGWRVCPSLGGPDDRQLLIQAVQQRTITAVAVHAVPLDAEDMLLPGDQRPAGLSGHHVVLAALWNALVRPGRWTAEDLWQALSFGPSALIDQPPEQLDRGSRRWLLFDPDSRWTIGSDTPGAPCAANIPWLGRELQGRVVACGLSC
;
A
#
# COMPACT_ATOMS: atom_id res chain seq x y z
N PRO A 1 -22.38 0.18 -6.25
CA PRO A 1 -21.54 0.40 -7.44
C PRO A 1 -20.64 -0.79 -7.74
N LEU A 2 -19.85 -1.34 -6.75
CA LEU A 2 -18.93 -2.45 -7.02
C LEU A 2 -19.65 -3.69 -7.56
N GLY A 3 -20.75 -4.11 -6.93
CA GLY A 3 -21.51 -5.29 -7.39
C GLY A 3 -21.98 -5.18 -8.84
N GLN A 4 -22.35 -3.99 -9.31
CA GLN A 4 -22.71 -3.78 -10.73
C GLN A 4 -21.51 -3.96 -11.66
N VAL A 5 -20.33 -3.49 -11.25
CA VAL A 5 -19.09 -3.65 -12.01
C VAL A 5 -18.68 -5.12 -12.07
N LEU A 6 -18.83 -5.87 -10.97
CA LEU A 6 -18.57 -7.31 -10.93
C LEU A 6 -19.54 -8.10 -11.81
N LEU A 7 -20.83 -7.73 -11.83
CA LEU A 7 -21.81 -8.33 -12.75
C LEU A 7 -21.47 -8.07 -14.22
N LEU A 8 -20.98 -6.87 -14.55
CA LEU A 8 -20.51 -6.57 -15.91
C LEU A 8 -19.27 -7.39 -16.26
N HIS A 9 -18.34 -7.55 -15.33
CA HIS A 9 -17.17 -8.41 -15.54
C HIS A 9 -17.56 -9.86 -15.83
N GLN A 10 -18.50 -10.42 -15.08
CA GLN A 10 -19.01 -11.77 -15.33
C GLN A 10 -19.69 -11.92 -16.71
N ARG A 11 -20.38 -10.87 -17.18
CA ARG A 11 -21.03 -10.87 -18.51
C ARG A 11 -20.06 -10.67 -19.67
N HIS A 12 -18.91 -10.06 -19.39
CA HIS A 12 -17.90 -9.71 -20.39
C HIS A 12 -16.52 -10.22 -19.97
N PRO A 13 -16.32 -11.54 -19.84
CA PRO A 13 -15.07 -12.12 -19.36
C PRO A 13 -13.88 -11.84 -20.29
N GLU A 14 -14.15 -11.50 -21.55
CA GLU A 14 -13.14 -11.09 -22.53
C GLU A 14 -12.56 -9.69 -22.24
N ARG A 15 -13.20 -8.92 -21.36
CA ARG A 15 -12.74 -7.59 -20.99
C ARG A 15 -11.92 -7.64 -19.70
N GLN A 16 -10.72 -7.13 -19.77
CA GLN A 16 -9.89 -6.99 -18.56
C GLN A 16 -10.45 -5.90 -17.66
N LEU A 17 -10.84 -6.28 -16.44
CA LEU A 17 -11.23 -5.37 -15.38
C LEU A 17 -10.13 -5.32 -14.32
N ARG A 18 -9.72 -4.12 -13.93
CA ARG A 18 -8.81 -3.88 -12.82
C ARG A 18 -9.48 -2.97 -11.80
N LEU A 19 -9.57 -3.45 -10.57
CA LEU A 19 -10.16 -2.69 -9.46
C LEU A 19 -9.03 -2.07 -8.65
N MET A 20 -9.01 -0.76 -8.55
CA MET A 20 -7.98 -0.06 -7.80
C MET A 20 -8.49 0.43 -6.44
N ASN A 21 -7.61 0.34 -5.45
CA ASN A 21 -7.80 0.95 -4.13
C ASN A 21 -9.06 0.45 -3.40
N LEU A 22 -9.25 -0.86 -3.34
CA LEU A 22 -10.25 -1.46 -2.46
C LEU A 22 -9.96 -1.05 -1.01
N SER A 23 -10.98 -0.65 -0.25
CA SER A 23 -10.79 -0.02 1.05
C SER A 23 -11.74 -0.51 2.15
N THR A 24 -12.61 -1.48 1.85
CA THR A 24 -13.63 -1.94 2.80
C THR A 24 -13.76 -3.46 2.83
N ALA A 25 -14.15 -3.98 3.99
CA ALA A 25 -14.53 -5.38 4.20
C ALA A 25 -15.64 -5.84 3.23
N ALA A 26 -16.64 -4.98 3.01
CA ALA A 26 -17.73 -5.27 2.09
C ALA A 26 -17.25 -5.46 0.63
N ALA A 27 -16.23 -4.71 0.21
CA ALA A 27 -15.63 -4.89 -1.10
C ALA A 27 -14.89 -6.24 -1.20
N VAL A 28 -14.14 -6.61 -0.17
CA VAL A 28 -13.47 -7.92 -0.08
C VAL A 28 -14.47 -9.06 -0.17
N GLN A 29 -15.56 -8.99 0.59
CA GLN A 29 -16.60 -10.02 0.60
C GLN A 29 -17.26 -10.18 -0.78
N GLN A 30 -17.57 -9.08 -1.48
CA GLN A 30 -18.10 -9.12 -2.84
C GLN A 30 -17.09 -9.76 -3.82
N LEU A 31 -15.82 -9.43 -3.68
CA LEU A 31 -14.76 -10.00 -4.52
C LEU A 31 -14.60 -11.52 -4.28
N SER A 32 -14.60 -11.94 -3.02
CA SER A 32 -14.50 -13.36 -2.62
C SER A 32 -15.69 -14.20 -3.09
N GLY A 33 -16.83 -13.57 -3.32
CA GLY A 33 -18.03 -14.22 -3.89
C GLY A 33 -18.00 -14.39 -5.41
N CYS A 34 -16.98 -13.86 -6.10
CA CYS A 34 -16.83 -14.02 -7.54
C CYS A 34 -16.10 -15.33 -7.85
N GLU A 35 -16.61 -16.11 -8.80
CA GLU A 35 -15.95 -17.33 -9.30
C GLU A 35 -14.60 -17.00 -9.97
N SER A 36 -14.53 -15.88 -10.68
CA SER A 36 -13.32 -15.37 -11.32
C SER A 36 -13.15 -13.88 -10.94
N PRO A 37 -12.54 -13.58 -9.79
CA PRO A 37 -12.42 -12.21 -9.35
C PRO A 37 -11.45 -11.41 -10.24
N PRO A 38 -11.78 -10.15 -10.57
CA PRO A 38 -10.88 -9.30 -11.33
C PRO A 38 -9.62 -8.97 -10.53
N ILE A 39 -8.53 -8.70 -11.23
CA ILE A 39 -7.27 -8.23 -10.63
C ILE A 39 -7.55 -6.94 -9.86
N SER A 40 -7.02 -6.85 -8.66
CA SER A 40 -7.34 -5.74 -7.76
C SER A 40 -6.17 -5.30 -6.90
N SER A 41 -6.25 -4.07 -6.40
CA SER A 41 -5.26 -3.53 -5.47
C SER A 41 -5.90 -2.86 -4.26
N VAL A 42 -5.10 -2.74 -3.21
CA VAL A 42 -5.37 -1.95 -2.00
C VAL A 42 -4.23 -0.95 -1.81
N SER A 43 -4.51 0.24 -1.31
CA SER A 43 -3.44 1.18 -0.96
C SER A 43 -2.75 0.75 0.33
N TRP A 44 -1.42 0.84 0.36
CA TRP A 44 -0.56 0.43 1.48
C TRP A 44 -0.98 1.00 2.84
N TRP A 45 -1.49 2.23 2.89
CA TRP A 45 -1.93 2.87 4.12
C TRP A 45 -3.16 2.22 4.76
N HIS A 46 -4.05 1.57 3.97
CA HIS A 46 -5.19 0.82 4.50
C HIS A 46 -4.79 -0.47 5.24
N LEU A 47 -3.56 -0.94 5.05
CA LEU A 47 -3.02 -2.09 5.77
C LEU A 47 -2.33 -1.68 7.08
N LEU A 48 -1.89 -0.42 7.19
CA LEU A 48 -1.12 0.06 8.34
C LEU A 48 -1.99 0.60 9.46
N THR A 49 -3.10 1.27 9.13
CA THR A 49 -3.94 1.92 10.12
C THR A 49 -5.42 1.90 9.73
N ASP A 50 -6.25 2.18 10.71
CA ASP A 50 -7.69 2.38 10.57
C ASP A 50 -8.12 3.61 11.37
N ARG A 51 -9.36 4.05 11.19
CA ARG A 51 -9.87 5.28 11.81
C ARG A 51 -9.87 5.25 13.33
N SER A 52 -9.90 4.08 13.98
CA SER A 52 -9.89 3.97 15.44
C SER A 52 -8.51 4.19 16.05
N MET A 53 -7.45 4.02 15.25
CA MET A 53 -6.06 4.19 15.68
C MET A 53 -5.58 5.64 15.57
N LEU A 54 -6.35 6.51 14.95
CA LEU A 54 -5.98 7.89 14.69
C LEU A 54 -6.59 8.82 15.71
N ALA A 55 -5.77 9.71 16.27
CA ALA A 55 -6.28 10.86 16.98
C ALA A 55 -7.01 11.80 15.99
N SER A 56 -8.08 12.46 16.46
CA SER A 56 -8.85 13.41 15.64
C SER A 56 -8.00 14.56 15.07
N SER A 57 -6.84 14.82 15.69
CA SER A 57 -5.86 15.82 15.27
C SER A 57 -4.75 15.29 14.35
N SER A 58 -4.79 14.01 13.93
CA SER A 58 -3.74 13.43 13.08
C SER A 58 -3.90 13.88 11.62
N PRO A 59 -3.28 14.97 11.18
CA PRO A 59 -3.58 15.58 9.87
C PRO A 59 -3.03 14.78 8.69
N GLY A 60 -1.99 13.97 8.93
CA GLY A 60 -1.27 13.26 7.86
C GLY A 60 -1.97 12.03 7.32
N TRP A 61 -3.12 11.62 7.90
CA TRP A 61 -3.85 10.41 7.50
C TRP A 61 -5.17 10.69 6.79
N ARG A 62 -5.37 11.88 6.25
CA ARG A 62 -6.49 12.15 5.37
C ARG A 62 -6.21 11.59 3.98
N VAL A 63 -6.79 10.45 3.67
CA VAL A 63 -6.53 9.72 2.41
C VAL A 63 -7.83 9.49 1.62
N CYS A 64 -7.69 9.19 0.35
CA CYS A 64 -8.79 8.79 -0.52
C CYS A 64 -8.43 7.47 -1.21
N PRO A 65 -9.28 6.43 -1.11
CA PRO A 65 -10.48 6.32 -0.26
C PRO A 65 -10.19 6.52 1.22
N SER A 66 -11.21 6.93 1.99
CA SER A 66 -11.06 7.14 3.43
C SER A 66 -10.73 5.83 4.16
N LEU A 67 -10.01 5.92 5.27
CA LEU A 67 -9.74 4.78 6.13
C LEU A 67 -11.04 4.21 6.72
N GLY A 68 -11.17 2.90 6.67
CA GLY A 68 -12.24 2.15 7.29
C GLY A 68 -12.03 1.91 8.78
N GLY A 69 -12.82 1.00 9.35
CA GLY A 69 -12.65 0.53 10.73
C GLY A 69 -11.63 -0.63 10.85
N PRO A 70 -11.45 -1.15 12.08
CA PRO A 70 -10.56 -2.28 12.34
C PRO A 70 -10.89 -3.52 11.51
N ASP A 71 -12.18 -3.82 11.31
CA ASP A 71 -12.62 -4.98 10.53
C ASP A 71 -12.27 -4.81 9.05
N ASP A 72 -12.42 -3.58 8.50
CA ASP A 72 -12.00 -3.29 7.14
C ASP A 72 -10.51 -3.56 6.96
N ARG A 73 -9.67 -3.01 7.83
CA ARG A 73 -8.23 -3.23 7.80
C ARG A 73 -7.86 -4.70 7.92
N GLN A 74 -8.46 -5.41 8.86
CA GLN A 74 -8.16 -6.83 9.08
C GLN A 74 -8.50 -7.69 7.87
N LEU A 75 -9.66 -7.49 7.26
CA LEU A 75 -10.08 -8.23 6.07
C LEU A 75 -9.23 -7.86 4.84
N LEU A 76 -8.84 -6.61 4.69
CA LEU A 76 -7.92 -6.20 3.62
C LEU A 76 -6.55 -6.91 3.75
N ILE A 77 -5.97 -6.96 4.97
CA ILE A 77 -4.71 -7.68 5.24
C ILE A 77 -4.83 -9.17 4.87
N GLN A 78 -5.91 -9.82 5.28
CA GLN A 78 -6.16 -11.23 4.96
C GLN A 78 -6.37 -11.44 3.46
N ALA A 79 -7.12 -10.57 2.80
CA ALA A 79 -7.40 -10.68 1.37
C ALA A 79 -6.15 -10.56 0.50
N VAL A 80 -5.20 -9.70 0.88
CA VAL A 80 -3.90 -9.62 0.19
C VAL A 80 -3.08 -10.89 0.43
N GLN A 81 -3.00 -11.37 1.66
CA GLN A 81 -2.28 -12.60 2.01
C GLN A 81 -2.84 -13.81 1.26
N GLN A 82 -4.16 -13.91 1.17
CA GLN A 82 -4.87 -14.98 0.46
C GLN A 82 -4.90 -14.78 -1.07
N ARG A 83 -4.33 -13.69 -1.57
CA ARG A 83 -4.32 -13.32 -3.00
C ARG A 83 -5.70 -13.04 -3.61
N THR A 84 -6.73 -12.86 -2.78
CA THR A 84 -8.03 -12.32 -3.21
C THR A 84 -7.88 -10.87 -3.73
N ILE A 85 -7.02 -10.08 -3.08
CA ILE A 85 -6.50 -8.82 -3.61
C ILE A 85 -5.09 -9.09 -4.12
N THR A 86 -4.83 -8.73 -5.37
CA THR A 86 -3.63 -9.12 -6.11
C THR A 86 -2.39 -8.33 -5.69
N ALA A 87 -2.54 -7.04 -5.39
CA ALA A 87 -1.42 -6.12 -5.24
C ALA A 87 -1.63 -5.06 -4.16
N VAL A 88 -0.54 -4.58 -3.59
CA VAL A 88 -0.51 -3.37 -2.78
C VAL A 88 -0.03 -2.21 -3.66
N ALA A 89 -0.87 -1.19 -3.80
CA ALA A 89 -0.53 0.02 -4.53
C ALA A 89 0.21 1.01 -3.63
N VAL A 90 1.37 1.44 -4.07
CA VAL A 90 2.16 2.47 -3.38
C VAL A 90 1.86 3.81 -3.99
N HIS A 91 0.86 4.48 -3.44
CA HIS A 91 0.55 5.85 -3.79
C HIS A 91 1.35 6.82 -2.94
N ALA A 92 1.71 7.96 -3.52
CA ALA A 92 2.27 9.09 -2.81
C ALA A 92 1.59 10.36 -3.32
N VAL A 93 0.94 11.06 -2.43
CA VAL A 93 0.30 12.35 -2.72
C VAL A 93 0.92 13.38 -1.78
N PRO A 94 2.05 13.98 -2.18
CA PRO A 94 2.73 14.98 -1.36
C PRO A 94 1.89 16.26 -1.29
N LEU A 95 1.77 16.81 -0.09
CA LEU A 95 1.19 18.11 0.20
C LEU A 95 2.30 19.00 0.77
N ASP A 96 2.25 20.27 0.44
CA ASP A 96 3.19 21.24 0.99
C ASP A 96 2.72 21.79 2.36
N ALA A 97 3.49 22.72 2.92
CA ALA A 97 3.18 23.33 4.20
C ALA A 97 1.92 24.21 4.13
N GLU A 98 1.65 24.84 3.00
CA GLU A 98 0.48 25.70 2.79
C GLU A 98 -0.79 24.85 2.74
N ASP A 99 -0.79 23.73 2.02
CA ASP A 99 -1.87 22.76 2.00
C ASP A 99 -2.20 22.26 3.42
N MET A 100 -1.18 22.04 4.25
CA MET A 100 -1.35 21.52 5.60
C MET A 100 -1.94 22.56 6.58
N LEU A 101 -1.89 23.84 6.25
CA LEU A 101 -2.52 24.92 7.02
C LEU A 101 -4.01 25.08 6.71
N LEU A 102 -4.50 24.52 5.62
CA LEU A 102 -5.91 24.59 5.25
C LEU A 102 -6.81 23.93 6.30
N PRO A 103 -8.04 24.44 6.51
CA PRO A 103 -9.07 23.75 7.30
C PRO A 103 -9.26 22.31 6.82
N GLY A 104 -9.63 21.41 7.73
CA GLY A 104 -9.70 19.99 7.45
C GLY A 104 -10.61 19.60 6.27
N ASP A 105 -11.69 20.34 6.04
CA ASP A 105 -12.62 20.15 4.92
C ASP A 105 -12.08 20.65 3.57
N GLN A 106 -11.18 21.63 3.60
CA GLN A 106 -10.56 22.22 2.40
C GLN A 106 -9.21 21.58 2.04
N ARG A 107 -8.58 20.88 3.01
CA ARG A 107 -7.29 20.22 2.78
C ARG A 107 -7.46 19.08 1.78
N PRO A 108 -6.61 18.98 0.75
CA PRO A 108 -6.59 17.83 -0.15
C PRO A 108 -6.35 16.51 0.61
N ALA A 109 -6.93 15.43 0.11
CA ALA A 109 -6.62 14.10 0.63
C ALA A 109 -5.28 13.65 0.05
N GLY A 110 -4.36 13.25 0.92
CA GLY A 110 -3.04 12.78 0.51
C GLY A 110 -2.20 12.30 1.67
N LEU A 111 -1.32 11.36 1.38
CA LEU A 111 -0.30 10.87 2.28
C LEU A 111 0.97 10.68 1.48
N SER A 112 2.07 11.19 2.01
CA SER A 112 3.40 10.99 1.46
C SER A 112 4.20 10.07 2.36
N GLY A 113 5.11 9.27 1.80
CA GLY A 113 5.90 8.31 2.57
C GLY A 113 6.25 7.06 1.78
N HIS A 114 6.29 7.13 0.45
CA HIS A 114 6.65 5.96 -0.38
C HIS A 114 8.01 5.35 -0.02
N HIS A 115 8.96 6.15 0.47
CA HIS A 115 10.30 5.71 0.91
C HIS A 115 10.29 4.86 2.19
N VAL A 116 9.20 4.86 2.96
CA VAL A 116 9.07 4.07 4.21
C VAL A 116 8.15 2.85 4.06
N VAL A 117 7.49 2.67 2.93
CA VAL A 117 6.45 1.64 2.74
C VAL A 117 6.94 0.24 3.10
N LEU A 118 8.09 -0.17 2.57
CA LEU A 118 8.64 -1.50 2.80
C LEU A 118 8.88 -1.74 4.30
N ALA A 119 9.55 -0.82 4.96
CA ALA A 119 9.83 -0.91 6.39
C ALA A 119 8.54 -0.85 7.23
N ALA A 120 7.60 0.03 6.89
CA ALA A 120 6.34 0.16 7.60
C ALA A 120 5.48 -1.12 7.52
N LEU A 121 5.33 -1.69 6.33
CA LEU A 121 4.60 -2.95 6.14
C LEU A 121 5.34 -4.14 6.76
N TRP A 122 6.68 -4.17 6.69
CA TRP A 122 7.48 -5.20 7.36
C TRP A 122 7.21 -5.21 8.87
N ASN A 123 7.28 -4.04 9.51
CA ASN A 123 7.02 -3.94 10.95
C ASN A 123 5.58 -4.24 11.34
N ALA A 124 4.61 -3.89 10.49
CA ALA A 124 3.20 -4.11 10.80
C ALA A 124 2.73 -5.54 10.55
N LEU A 125 3.33 -6.25 9.59
CA LEU A 125 2.79 -7.50 9.08
C LEU A 125 3.78 -8.66 9.16
N VAL A 126 5.05 -8.48 8.79
CA VAL A 126 6.04 -9.57 8.76
C VAL A 126 6.65 -9.80 10.14
N ARG A 127 7.11 -8.75 10.81
CA ARG A 127 7.72 -8.86 12.14
C ARG A 127 6.81 -9.53 13.19
N PRO A 128 5.50 -9.22 13.27
CA PRO A 128 4.59 -9.89 14.19
C PRO A 128 4.14 -11.28 13.70
N GLY A 129 4.65 -11.79 12.57
CA GLY A 129 4.33 -13.12 12.04
C GLY A 129 2.94 -13.23 11.38
N ARG A 130 2.32 -12.11 10.99
CA ARG A 130 1.06 -12.14 10.24
C ARG A 130 1.27 -12.53 8.78
N TRP A 131 2.34 -12.05 8.19
CA TRP A 131 2.80 -12.35 6.83
C TRP A 131 4.20 -12.93 6.87
N THR A 132 4.53 -13.68 5.85
CA THR A 132 5.92 -14.04 5.53
C THR A 132 6.59 -12.91 4.74
N ALA A 133 7.91 -12.96 4.60
CA ALA A 133 8.62 -12.07 3.68
C ALA A 133 8.14 -12.25 2.24
N GLU A 134 7.83 -13.49 1.85
CA GLU A 134 7.31 -13.83 0.52
C GLU A 134 5.93 -13.23 0.27
N ASP A 135 5.03 -13.23 1.27
CA ASP A 135 3.72 -12.57 1.17
C ASP A 135 3.89 -11.07 0.88
N LEU A 136 4.85 -10.43 1.55
CA LEU A 136 5.14 -9.01 1.34
C LEU A 136 5.71 -8.75 -0.06
N TRP A 137 6.63 -9.61 -0.54
CA TRP A 137 7.17 -9.51 -1.90
C TRP A 137 6.09 -9.77 -2.96
N GLN A 138 5.24 -10.76 -2.73
CA GLN A 138 4.09 -11.01 -3.60
C GLN A 138 3.20 -9.76 -3.71
N ALA A 139 2.94 -9.11 -2.58
CA ALA A 139 2.06 -7.94 -2.53
C ALA A 139 2.66 -6.68 -3.18
N LEU A 140 3.98 -6.47 -3.05
CA LEU A 140 4.66 -5.23 -3.48
C LEU A 140 5.39 -5.34 -4.82
N SER A 141 5.66 -6.55 -5.31
CA SER A 141 6.43 -6.77 -6.54
C SER A 141 5.69 -7.63 -7.56
N PHE A 142 5.43 -8.88 -7.25
CA PHE A 142 4.85 -9.82 -8.23
C PHE A 142 3.39 -9.52 -8.56
N GLY A 143 2.57 -9.19 -7.55
CA GLY A 143 1.18 -8.79 -7.74
C GLY A 143 1.02 -7.52 -8.57
N PRO A 144 1.76 -6.44 -8.29
CA PRO A 144 1.81 -5.25 -9.15
C PRO A 144 2.19 -5.54 -10.60
N SER A 145 3.14 -6.45 -10.85
CA SER A 145 3.49 -6.85 -12.22
C SER A 145 2.29 -7.42 -12.97
N ALA A 146 1.52 -8.32 -12.32
CA ALA A 146 0.28 -8.86 -12.90
C ALA A 146 -0.77 -7.77 -13.14
N LEU A 147 -0.86 -6.77 -12.23
CA LEU A 147 -1.82 -5.68 -12.36
C LEU A 147 -1.57 -4.82 -13.61
N ILE A 148 -0.33 -4.72 -14.06
CA ILE A 148 0.07 -3.90 -15.22
C ILE A 148 0.50 -4.73 -16.45
N ASP A 149 0.17 -6.03 -16.47
CA ASP A 149 0.52 -6.98 -17.55
C ASP A 149 2.03 -7.02 -17.85
N GLN A 150 2.85 -6.93 -16.81
CA GLN A 150 4.29 -7.10 -16.93
C GLN A 150 4.70 -8.48 -16.41
N PRO A 151 5.73 -9.11 -16.98
CA PRO A 151 6.29 -10.33 -16.42
C PRO A 151 6.80 -10.03 -15.00
N PRO A 152 6.60 -10.98 -14.05
CA PRO A 152 7.12 -10.81 -12.69
C PRO A 152 8.64 -10.71 -12.72
N GLU A 153 9.18 -9.86 -11.86
CA GLU A 153 10.62 -9.75 -11.66
C GLU A 153 11.17 -11.08 -11.13
N GLN A 154 12.36 -11.46 -11.62
CA GLN A 154 13.08 -12.65 -11.18
C GLN A 154 14.45 -12.24 -10.67
N LEU A 155 14.90 -12.87 -9.60
CA LEU A 155 16.22 -12.65 -9.04
C LEU A 155 17.19 -13.68 -9.61
N ASP A 156 17.67 -13.44 -10.83
CA ASP A 156 18.63 -14.26 -11.52
C ASP A 156 20.04 -13.64 -11.48
N ARG A 157 21.05 -14.43 -11.87
CA ARG A 157 22.40 -13.89 -12.08
C ARG A 157 22.34 -12.80 -13.16
N GLY A 158 22.79 -11.59 -12.78
CA GLY A 158 22.77 -10.43 -13.67
C GLY A 158 21.47 -9.64 -13.63
N SER A 159 20.52 -9.97 -12.72
CA SER A 159 19.36 -9.12 -12.46
C SER A 159 19.81 -7.70 -12.16
N ARG A 160 19.23 -6.76 -12.91
CA ARG A 160 19.53 -5.33 -12.79
C ARG A 160 18.59 -4.62 -11.84
N ARG A 161 17.50 -5.29 -11.42
CA ARG A 161 16.48 -4.79 -10.49
C ARG A 161 16.52 -5.63 -9.23
N TRP A 162 17.13 -5.10 -8.20
CA TRP A 162 17.23 -5.76 -6.90
C TRP A 162 17.29 -4.71 -5.79
N LEU A 163 16.95 -5.11 -4.60
CA LEU A 163 17.17 -4.34 -3.40
C LEU A 163 17.71 -5.23 -2.29
N LEU A 164 18.49 -4.64 -1.40
CA LEU A 164 18.96 -5.25 -0.18
C LEU A 164 18.29 -4.53 1.00
N PHE A 165 17.50 -5.27 1.75
CA PHE A 165 16.75 -4.77 2.89
C PHE A 165 17.35 -5.34 4.18
N ASP A 166 17.73 -4.46 5.10
CA ASP A 166 18.15 -4.81 6.46
C ASP A 166 16.94 -4.62 7.40
N PRO A 167 16.31 -5.71 7.89
CA PRO A 167 15.12 -5.63 8.73
C PRO A 167 15.39 -5.10 10.14
N ASP A 168 16.64 -5.04 10.57
CA ASP A 168 17.03 -4.68 11.95
C ASP A 168 17.64 -3.28 12.06
N SER A 169 18.05 -2.71 10.94
CA SER A 169 18.57 -1.35 10.89
C SER A 169 17.55 -0.34 11.42
N ARG A 170 17.94 0.49 12.38
CA ARG A 170 17.09 1.56 12.94
C ARG A 170 17.54 2.91 12.41
N TRP A 171 16.57 3.75 12.09
CA TRP A 171 16.83 5.08 11.58
C TRP A 171 15.69 6.03 11.88
N THR A 172 15.99 7.31 12.01
CA THR A 172 14.97 8.36 12.18
C THR A 172 14.61 8.94 10.82
N ILE A 173 13.33 9.07 10.56
CA ILE A 173 12.82 9.62 9.30
C ILE A 173 12.93 11.14 9.38
N GLY A 174 13.80 11.70 8.55
CA GLY A 174 14.02 13.14 8.43
C GLY A 174 13.64 13.66 7.04
N SER A 175 13.48 14.97 6.92
CA SER A 175 13.27 15.65 5.63
C SER A 175 14.49 15.55 4.71
N ASP A 176 15.67 15.34 5.27
CA ASP A 176 16.96 15.19 4.61
C ASP A 176 17.35 13.71 4.35
N THR A 177 16.46 12.78 4.71
CA THR A 177 16.67 11.36 4.41
C THR A 177 16.79 11.16 2.90
N PRO A 178 17.83 10.48 2.38
CA PRO A 178 17.95 10.22 0.95
C PRO A 178 16.70 9.51 0.40
N GLY A 179 16.13 10.05 -0.67
CA GLY A 179 14.89 9.55 -1.28
C GLY A 179 13.61 9.95 -0.56
N ALA A 180 13.68 10.72 0.53
CA ALA A 180 12.49 11.27 1.16
C ALA A 180 11.82 12.30 0.24
N PRO A 181 10.49 12.30 0.13
CA PRO A 181 9.79 13.33 -0.61
C PRO A 181 9.84 14.67 0.12
N CYS A 182 9.92 15.75 -0.62
CA CYS A 182 9.72 17.10 -0.08
C CYS A 182 8.22 17.31 0.13
N ALA A 183 7.72 16.90 1.30
CA ALA A 183 6.29 16.96 1.63
C ALA A 183 6.08 17.18 3.13
N ALA A 184 5.03 17.92 3.47
CA ALA A 184 4.67 18.21 4.86
C ALA A 184 3.71 17.15 5.47
N ASN A 185 3.13 16.28 4.65
CA ASN A 185 2.16 15.27 5.07
C ASN A 185 2.75 13.85 5.20
N ILE A 186 3.95 13.75 5.78
CA ILE A 186 4.61 12.47 6.10
C ILE A 186 4.29 12.08 7.54
N PRO A 187 3.44 11.05 7.80
CA PRO A 187 3.05 10.70 9.17
C PRO A 187 4.18 10.20 10.07
N TRP A 188 5.28 9.76 9.48
CA TRP A 188 6.44 9.21 10.19
C TRP A 188 7.56 10.20 10.42
N LEU A 189 7.42 11.45 9.99
CA LEU A 189 8.47 12.45 10.14
C LEU A 189 8.87 12.59 11.63
N GLY A 190 10.17 12.54 11.91
CA GLY A 190 10.72 12.58 13.26
C GLY A 190 10.58 11.28 14.08
N ARG A 191 10.01 10.23 13.52
CA ARG A 191 9.87 8.94 14.20
C ARG A 191 11.01 7.99 13.85
N GLU A 192 11.38 7.15 14.81
CA GLU A 192 12.25 6.01 14.54
C GLU A 192 11.47 4.92 13.81
N LEU A 193 12.07 4.38 12.77
CA LEU A 193 11.58 3.23 12.03
C LEU A 193 12.66 2.15 12.00
N GLN A 194 12.26 0.90 12.15
CA GLN A 194 13.11 -0.26 12.00
C GLN A 194 12.91 -0.87 10.62
N GLY A 195 14.01 -1.31 10.00
CA GLY A 195 14.03 -1.79 8.62
C GLY A 195 14.42 -0.70 7.63
N ARG A 196 15.43 -0.99 6.80
CA ARG A 196 15.96 -0.03 5.83
C ARG A 196 16.42 -0.71 4.56
N VAL A 197 16.12 -0.12 3.42
CA VAL A 197 16.78 -0.49 2.16
C VAL A 197 18.19 0.10 2.22
N VAL A 198 19.20 -0.77 2.25
CA VAL A 198 20.61 -0.37 2.38
C VAL A 198 21.31 -0.26 1.02
N ALA A 199 20.79 -0.95 0.00
CA ALA A 199 21.27 -0.83 -1.36
C ALA A 199 20.17 -1.25 -2.34
N CYS A 200 20.21 -0.73 -3.55
CA CYS A 200 19.37 -1.18 -4.66
C CYS A 200 20.15 -1.04 -5.98
N GLY A 201 19.85 -1.94 -6.92
CA GLY A 201 20.29 -1.86 -8.30
C GLY A 201 19.08 -1.53 -9.19
N LEU A 202 19.15 -0.39 -9.87
CA LEU A 202 18.27 -0.01 -10.96
C LEU A 202 19.19 0.32 -12.13
N SER A 203 19.31 -0.58 -13.09
CA SER A 203 19.91 -0.21 -14.37
C SER A 203 18.83 -0.13 -15.43
N CYS A 204 18.75 1.02 -16.06
CA CYS A 204 17.98 1.23 -17.28
C CYS A 204 18.53 0.40 -18.43
#